data_331858ee75d067292a2043398d1d2659
#
_entry.id   331858ee75d067292a2043398d1d2659
#
_cell.length_a   1.000
_cell.length_b   1.000
_cell.length_c   1.000
_cell.angle_alpha   90.00
_cell.angle_beta   90.00
_cell.angle_gamma   90.00
#
_symmetry.space_group_name_H-M   'P 1'
#
loop_
_entity.id
_entity.type
_entity.pdbx_description
1 polymer ?
#
loop_
_entity_poly.entity_id
_entity_poly.type
_entity_poly.pdbx_seq_one_letter_code
_entity_poly.pdbx_strand_id
1 'polypeptide(L)'
;MNRNSKIKRKLTASLAVGMSVMMSAVPVLAADQEVVYKDETVYVNTDALGNTDAITVSNWLKNSGSISGNLTDQSTLQNIKNIKGEETFQEGNGKLVWNTDGKDIYYQGTTDQELPVSVKLTYYLDGKEIKPDELKGKSGHLTIQVDYENREKKTVDVDGTKEEVYTPFVMMTGMILSNDTFNNVTIDNGKIISDGNRSIVLGFGMPGLRESLDLDEKKDAGAQLTIPESLKIEADVTDFSMSATFTIALSDLLDDMDLNDIADFDELQDSL
;
A
#
# COMPACT_ATOMS: atom_id res chain seq x y z
N MET A 1 -32.24 10.94 -6.48
CA MET A 1 -31.30 9.87 -6.05
C MET A 1 -30.60 10.36 -4.79
N ASN A 2 -30.61 9.58 -3.72
CA ASN A 2 -30.05 10.01 -2.43
C ASN A 2 -28.51 10.02 -2.53
N ARG A 3 -27.81 11.04 -1.95
CA ARG A 3 -26.36 11.21 -1.95
C ARG A 3 -25.62 9.95 -1.47
N ASN A 4 -26.13 9.31 -0.42
CA ASN A 4 -25.55 8.07 0.11
C ASN A 4 -25.54 6.91 -0.92
N SER A 5 -26.57 6.85 -1.79
CA SER A 5 -26.60 5.87 -2.88
C SER A 5 -25.53 6.15 -3.95
N LYS A 6 -25.25 7.44 -4.23
CA LYS A 6 -24.20 7.83 -5.20
C LYS A 6 -22.81 7.52 -4.67
N ILE A 7 -22.56 7.81 -3.38
CA ILE A 7 -21.29 7.50 -2.71
C ILE A 7 -21.05 5.98 -2.70
N LYS A 8 -22.03 5.16 -2.29
CA LYS A 8 -21.92 3.69 -2.32
C LYS A 8 -21.58 3.15 -3.71
N ARG A 9 -22.21 3.65 -4.76
CA ARG A 9 -21.94 3.22 -6.14
C ARG A 9 -20.55 3.60 -6.64
N LYS A 10 -20.07 4.80 -6.28
CA LYS A 10 -18.71 5.22 -6.60
C LYS A 10 -17.68 4.36 -5.84
N LEU A 11 -17.92 4.07 -4.58
CA LEU A 11 -17.08 3.20 -3.78
C LEU A 11 -16.98 1.81 -4.41
N THR A 12 -18.11 1.20 -4.76
CA THR A 12 -18.13 -0.10 -5.46
C THR A 12 -17.40 -0.06 -6.80
N ALA A 13 -17.55 1.03 -7.57
CA ALA A 13 -16.86 1.18 -8.85
C ALA A 13 -15.34 1.36 -8.65
N SER A 14 -14.93 2.12 -7.64
CA SER A 14 -13.50 2.28 -7.27
C SER A 14 -12.87 0.95 -6.84
N LEU A 15 -13.57 0.15 -6.05
CA LEU A 15 -13.12 -1.19 -5.65
C LEU A 15 -12.99 -2.14 -6.84
N ALA A 16 -13.97 -2.13 -7.75
CA ALA A 16 -13.90 -2.91 -8.99
C ALA A 16 -12.66 -2.54 -9.84
N VAL A 17 -12.21 -1.30 -9.76
CA VAL A 17 -10.95 -0.85 -10.38
C VAL A 17 -9.74 -1.42 -9.66
N GLY A 18 -9.73 -1.46 -8.31
CA GLY A 18 -8.68 -2.08 -7.51
C GLY A 18 -8.47 -3.55 -7.87
N MET A 19 -9.56 -4.33 -7.95
CA MET A 19 -9.52 -5.72 -8.41
C MET A 19 -8.91 -5.87 -9.81
N SER A 20 -9.10 -4.91 -10.71
CA SER A 20 -8.56 -5.00 -12.07
C SER A 20 -7.06 -4.73 -12.16
N VAL A 21 -6.44 -4.11 -11.15
CA VAL A 21 -4.98 -3.90 -11.08
C VAL A 21 -4.26 -5.15 -10.59
N MET A 22 -4.84 -5.87 -9.63
CA MET A 22 -4.32 -7.16 -9.15
C MET A 22 -4.67 -8.32 -10.08
N MET A 23 -5.78 -8.22 -10.82
CA MET A 23 -6.18 -9.19 -11.83
C MET A 23 -5.50 -8.91 -13.18
N SER A 24 -4.19 -8.77 -13.24
CA SER A 24 -3.46 -9.21 -14.41
C SER A 24 -3.35 -10.74 -14.41
N ALA A 25 -4.47 -11.42 -14.14
CA ALA A 25 -4.66 -12.79 -14.57
C ALA A 25 -4.69 -12.74 -16.09
N VAL A 26 -3.54 -12.79 -16.72
CA VAL A 26 -3.45 -13.06 -18.15
C VAL A 26 -3.91 -14.52 -18.28
N PRO A 27 -5.09 -14.81 -18.84
CA PRO A 27 -5.46 -16.17 -19.11
C PRO A 27 -4.43 -16.71 -20.11
N VAL A 28 -3.54 -17.56 -19.66
CA VAL A 28 -2.77 -18.41 -20.55
C VAL A 28 -3.76 -19.40 -21.14
N LEU A 29 -4.32 -19.05 -22.30
CA LEU A 29 -5.15 -19.94 -23.08
C LEU A 29 -4.25 -21.02 -23.72
N ALA A 30 -3.98 -22.07 -22.96
CA ALA A 30 -3.68 -23.38 -23.50
C ALA A 30 -4.85 -24.29 -23.12
N ALA A 31 -5.36 -25.07 -24.06
CA ALA A 31 -6.53 -25.90 -23.90
C ALA A 31 -6.53 -26.70 -22.58
N ASP A 32 -7.65 -26.64 -21.84
CA ASP A 32 -7.93 -27.39 -20.60
C ASP A 32 -6.99 -27.19 -19.39
N GLN A 33 -6.39 -25.99 -19.24
CA GLN A 33 -5.58 -25.69 -18.07
C GLN A 33 -6.32 -24.80 -17.07
N GLU A 34 -6.23 -25.15 -15.78
CA GLU A 34 -6.79 -24.35 -14.70
C GLU A 34 -6.12 -22.96 -14.63
N VAL A 35 -6.90 -21.98 -14.21
CA VAL A 35 -6.44 -20.59 -14.10
C VAL A 35 -5.35 -20.51 -13.02
N VAL A 36 -4.19 -19.96 -13.41
CA VAL A 36 -3.12 -19.65 -12.45
C VAL A 36 -3.35 -18.24 -11.91
N TYR A 37 -3.40 -18.15 -10.59
CA TYR A 37 -3.48 -16.88 -9.88
C TYR A 37 -2.09 -16.38 -9.54
N LYS A 38 -1.87 -15.08 -9.70
CA LYS A 38 -0.63 -14.39 -9.35
C LYS A 38 -0.92 -13.37 -8.27
N ASP A 39 -0.27 -13.51 -7.12
CA ASP A 39 -0.22 -12.47 -6.10
C ASP A 39 1.11 -11.74 -6.19
N GLU A 40 1.06 -10.41 -6.13
CA GLU A 40 2.23 -9.57 -6.24
C GLU A 40 2.34 -8.67 -5.01
N THR A 41 3.54 -8.62 -4.41
CA THR A 41 3.87 -7.71 -3.31
C THR A 41 5.05 -6.84 -3.70
N VAL A 42 4.88 -5.53 -3.60
CA VAL A 42 5.92 -4.55 -3.93
C VAL A 42 6.55 -4.00 -2.65
N TYR A 43 7.86 -4.20 -2.53
CA TYR A 43 8.68 -3.66 -1.43
C TYR A 43 9.48 -2.48 -1.93
N VAL A 44 9.34 -1.34 -1.28
CA VAL A 44 10.04 -0.11 -1.64
C VAL A 44 10.99 0.29 -0.51
N ASN A 45 12.26 0.36 -0.81
CA ASN A 45 13.23 0.98 0.07
C ASN A 45 13.27 2.47 -0.21
N THR A 46 13.19 3.28 0.83
CA THR A 46 13.22 4.74 0.71
C THR A 46 14.30 5.33 1.59
N ASP A 47 14.76 6.52 1.21
CA ASP A 47 15.53 7.37 2.10
C ASP A 47 14.65 7.96 3.22
N ALA A 48 15.25 8.77 4.11
CA ALA A 48 14.55 9.40 5.23
C ALA A 48 13.51 10.46 4.81
N LEU A 49 13.45 10.85 3.55
CA LEU A 49 12.44 11.77 3.00
C LEU A 49 11.32 11.06 2.25
N GLY A 50 11.43 9.73 2.09
CA GLY A 50 10.50 8.93 1.32
C GLY A 50 10.87 8.77 -0.16
N ASN A 51 12.02 9.29 -0.60
CA ASN A 51 12.47 9.07 -1.97
C ASN A 51 12.84 7.60 -2.18
N THR A 52 12.41 7.03 -3.28
CA THR A 52 12.65 5.62 -3.62
C THR A 52 14.12 5.37 -3.96
N ASP A 53 14.75 4.45 -3.22
CA ASP A 53 16.10 3.97 -3.48
C ASP A 53 16.09 2.68 -4.31
N ALA A 54 15.19 1.76 -4.00
CA ALA A 54 15.07 0.48 -4.70
C ALA A 54 13.66 -0.10 -4.57
N ILE A 55 13.20 -0.76 -5.62
CA ILE A 55 11.93 -1.47 -5.66
C ILE A 55 12.21 -2.95 -5.88
N THR A 56 11.70 -3.79 -4.98
CA THR A 56 11.71 -5.24 -5.11
C THR A 56 10.28 -5.74 -5.20
N VAL A 57 9.99 -6.55 -6.21
CA VAL A 57 8.67 -7.14 -6.41
C VAL A 57 8.75 -8.63 -6.15
N SER A 58 7.89 -9.14 -5.28
CA SER A 58 7.75 -10.55 -4.95
C SER A 58 6.46 -11.07 -5.56
N ASN A 59 6.56 -12.16 -6.30
CA ASN A 59 5.44 -12.79 -6.97
C ASN A 59 5.23 -14.21 -6.45
N TRP A 60 3.98 -14.55 -6.22
CA TRP A 60 3.52 -15.90 -5.96
C TRP A 60 2.59 -16.36 -7.08
N LEU A 61 3.07 -17.30 -7.90
CA LEU A 61 2.26 -17.96 -8.91
C LEU A 61 1.63 -19.21 -8.30
N LYS A 62 0.33 -19.16 -8.04
CA LYS A 62 -0.44 -20.28 -7.47
C LYS A 62 -0.73 -21.31 -8.55
N ASN A 63 -0.16 -22.48 -8.41
CA ASN A 63 -0.37 -23.59 -9.33
C ASN A 63 -1.50 -24.51 -8.83
N SER A 64 -2.72 -23.98 -8.69
CA SER A 64 -3.88 -24.69 -8.16
C SER A 64 -4.27 -25.92 -8.99
N GLY A 65 -3.91 -25.95 -10.28
CA GLY A 65 -4.12 -27.09 -11.17
C GLY A 65 -3.03 -28.15 -11.11
N SER A 66 -1.99 -27.96 -10.27
CA SER A 66 -0.83 -28.85 -10.20
C SER A 66 -0.22 -29.14 -11.58
N ILE A 67 -0.10 -28.11 -12.40
CA ILE A 67 0.50 -28.19 -13.74
C ILE A 67 1.95 -28.66 -13.57
N SER A 68 2.26 -29.87 -14.02
CA SER A 68 3.60 -30.46 -13.94
C SER A 68 4.46 -30.15 -15.16
N GLY A 69 4.16 -29.09 -15.87
CA GLY A 69 4.88 -28.65 -17.05
C GLY A 69 5.34 -27.22 -16.92
N ASN A 70 5.39 -26.54 -18.05
CA ASN A 70 5.78 -25.15 -18.11
C ASN A 70 4.61 -24.23 -17.75
N LEU A 71 4.88 -23.28 -16.86
CA LEU A 71 4.00 -22.19 -16.51
C LEU A 71 4.59 -20.89 -17.06
N THR A 72 3.84 -20.16 -17.86
CA THR A 72 4.29 -18.88 -18.41
C THR A 72 3.71 -17.72 -17.63
N ASP A 73 4.58 -16.85 -17.14
CA ASP A 73 4.22 -15.57 -16.52
C ASP A 73 4.76 -14.41 -17.36
N GLN A 74 4.04 -13.28 -17.40
CA GLN A 74 4.52 -12.04 -17.98
C GLN A 74 5.21 -11.23 -16.89
N SER A 75 6.45 -10.80 -17.16
CA SER A 75 7.22 -10.01 -16.20
C SER A 75 8.18 -9.08 -16.92
N THR A 76 8.26 -7.84 -16.45
CA THR A 76 9.25 -6.84 -16.86
C THR A 76 10.33 -6.64 -15.79
N LEU A 77 10.30 -7.46 -14.74
CA LEU A 77 11.26 -7.39 -13.64
C LEU A 77 12.67 -7.77 -14.11
N GLN A 78 13.65 -7.20 -13.45
CA GLN A 78 15.07 -7.48 -13.61
C GLN A 78 15.58 -8.29 -12.42
N ASN A 79 16.76 -8.91 -12.56
CA ASN A 79 17.43 -9.64 -11.48
C ASN A 79 16.55 -10.72 -10.81
N ILE A 80 15.80 -11.44 -11.61
CA ILE A 80 14.81 -12.41 -11.14
C ILE A 80 15.48 -13.59 -10.43
N LYS A 81 14.91 -13.96 -9.28
CA LYS A 81 15.36 -15.10 -8.46
C LYS A 81 14.17 -15.88 -7.93
N ASN A 82 14.21 -17.20 -8.03
CA ASN A 82 13.34 -18.06 -7.24
C ASN A 82 13.74 -17.95 -5.76
N ILE A 83 12.77 -17.64 -4.88
CA ILE A 83 13.02 -17.42 -3.45
C ILE A 83 12.53 -18.57 -2.57
N LYS A 84 11.82 -19.54 -3.15
CA LYS A 84 11.30 -20.70 -2.41
C LYS A 84 11.21 -21.91 -3.33
N GLY A 85 12.26 -22.68 -3.39
CA GLY A 85 12.36 -23.85 -4.22
C GLY A 85 13.56 -23.81 -5.16
N GLU A 86 13.66 -24.81 -6.04
CA GLU A 86 14.75 -24.96 -7.00
C GLU A 86 14.27 -24.94 -8.46
N GLU A 87 12.98 -24.61 -8.66
CA GLU A 87 12.38 -24.52 -9.97
C GLU A 87 13.11 -23.46 -10.81
N THR A 88 13.42 -23.84 -12.04
CA THR A 88 14.16 -22.98 -12.99
C THR A 88 13.20 -22.33 -13.98
N PHE A 89 13.66 -21.26 -14.61
CA PHE A 89 12.91 -20.56 -15.64
C PHE A 89 13.77 -20.22 -16.84
N GLN A 90 13.12 -19.98 -17.98
CA GLN A 90 13.69 -19.37 -19.17
C GLN A 90 13.05 -17.99 -19.34
N GLU A 91 13.89 -16.99 -19.65
CA GLU A 91 13.46 -15.62 -19.86
C GLU A 91 13.54 -15.26 -21.35
N GLY A 92 12.50 -14.59 -21.86
CA GLY A 92 12.50 -14.07 -23.22
C GLY A 92 11.25 -13.29 -23.57
N ASN A 93 11.40 -12.18 -24.28
CA ASN A 93 10.30 -11.34 -24.77
C ASN A 93 9.30 -10.90 -23.68
N GLY A 94 9.80 -10.54 -22.49
CA GLY A 94 8.95 -10.11 -21.39
C GLY A 94 8.17 -11.24 -20.73
N LYS A 95 8.59 -12.49 -20.94
CA LYS A 95 7.96 -13.69 -20.36
C LYS A 95 8.97 -14.51 -19.59
N LEU A 96 8.49 -15.13 -18.51
CA LEU A 96 9.17 -16.13 -17.72
C LEU A 96 8.47 -17.45 -17.92
N VAL A 97 9.18 -18.45 -18.41
CA VAL A 97 8.66 -19.81 -18.57
C VAL A 97 9.26 -20.69 -17.48
N TRP A 98 8.47 -20.94 -16.44
CA TRP A 98 8.85 -21.74 -15.28
C TRP A 98 8.59 -23.20 -15.51
N ASN A 99 9.55 -24.06 -15.16
CA ASN A 99 9.31 -25.49 -15.02
C ASN A 99 8.82 -25.75 -13.59
N THR A 100 7.50 -25.92 -13.42
CA THR A 100 6.87 -25.89 -12.08
C THR A 100 6.97 -27.21 -11.31
N ASP A 101 7.13 -28.33 -12.01
CA ASP A 101 7.05 -29.68 -11.42
C ASP A 101 5.82 -29.86 -10.50
N GLY A 102 4.70 -29.22 -10.87
CA GLY A 102 3.44 -29.26 -10.12
C GLY A 102 3.36 -28.36 -8.88
N LYS A 103 4.36 -27.53 -8.64
CA LYS A 103 4.45 -26.69 -7.45
C LYS A 103 4.09 -25.22 -7.77
N ASP A 104 3.77 -24.48 -6.73
CA ASP A 104 3.72 -23.02 -6.74
C ASP A 104 5.11 -22.45 -6.98
N ILE A 105 5.17 -21.30 -7.66
CA ILE A 105 6.42 -20.56 -7.90
C ILE A 105 6.43 -19.30 -7.06
N TYR A 106 7.52 -19.06 -6.35
CA TYR A 106 7.76 -17.85 -5.59
C TYR A 106 9.04 -17.20 -6.10
N TYR A 107 8.93 -16.04 -6.73
CA TYR A 107 10.11 -15.36 -7.25
C TYR A 107 10.11 -13.89 -6.89
N GLN A 108 11.28 -13.28 -6.91
CA GLN A 108 11.49 -11.86 -6.74
C GLN A 108 12.29 -11.31 -7.91
N GLY A 109 12.07 -10.03 -8.18
CA GLY A 109 12.86 -9.24 -9.10
C GLY A 109 12.90 -7.78 -8.67
N THR A 110 13.64 -6.98 -9.39
CA THR A 110 13.73 -5.52 -9.21
C THR A 110 13.10 -4.79 -10.37
N THR A 111 12.66 -3.55 -10.15
CA THR A 111 12.14 -2.68 -11.21
C THR A 111 12.52 -1.24 -10.96
N ASP A 112 12.67 -0.47 -12.05
CA ASP A 112 12.86 0.99 -12.02
C ASP A 112 11.58 1.72 -12.47
N GLN A 113 10.44 1.01 -12.55
CA GLN A 113 9.17 1.61 -12.92
C GLN A 113 8.69 2.57 -11.84
N GLU A 114 8.05 3.66 -12.24
CA GLU A 114 7.43 4.59 -11.31
C GLU A 114 6.28 3.90 -10.57
N LEU A 115 6.25 4.11 -9.25
CA LEU A 115 5.21 3.53 -8.40
C LEU A 115 3.89 4.28 -8.57
N PRO A 116 2.74 3.57 -8.53
CA PRO A 116 1.42 4.21 -8.58
C PRO A 116 1.14 5.08 -7.36
N VAL A 117 1.81 4.80 -6.25
CA VAL A 117 1.73 5.58 -5.01
C VAL A 117 3.11 5.97 -4.52
N SER A 118 3.24 7.15 -3.94
CA SER A 118 4.46 7.62 -3.30
C SER A 118 4.21 8.07 -1.88
N VAL A 119 5.30 8.12 -1.10
CA VAL A 119 5.31 8.55 0.30
C VAL A 119 6.32 9.67 0.43
N LYS A 120 5.95 10.73 1.14
CA LYS A 120 6.84 11.83 1.48
C LYS A 120 6.86 12.02 2.98
N LEU A 121 8.04 12.06 3.57
CA LEU A 121 8.23 12.38 4.98
C LEU A 121 8.76 13.80 5.15
N THR A 122 8.13 14.57 6.01
CA THR A 122 8.58 15.91 6.39
C THR A 122 8.70 15.99 7.90
N TYR A 123 9.80 16.56 8.37
CA TYR A 123 10.12 16.63 9.81
C TYR A 123 10.08 18.08 10.28
N TYR A 124 9.52 18.28 11.46
CA TYR A 124 9.51 19.57 12.15
C TYR A 124 10.03 19.39 13.58
N LEU A 125 10.97 20.21 13.98
CA LEU A 125 11.45 20.30 15.37
C LEU A 125 11.02 21.65 15.95
N ASP A 126 10.29 21.63 17.06
CA ASP A 126 9.71 22.81 17.69
C ASP A 126 8.92 23.70 16.69
N GLY A 127 8.18 23.03 15.79
CA GLY A 127 7.35 23.67 14.76
C GLY A 127 8.12 24.24 13.56
N LYS A 128 9.43 24.01 13.44
CA LYS A 128 10.25 24.43 12.30
C LYS A 128 10.66 23.22 11.48
N GLU A 129 10.49 23.31 10.18
CA GLU A 129 10.96 22.27 9.28
C GLU A 129 12.46 22.06 9.42
N ILE A 130 12.89 20.80 9.47
CA ILE A 130 14.27 20.37 9.64
C ILE A 130 14.57 19.16 8.74
N LYS A 131 15.77 19.12 8.19
CA LYS A 131 16.19 17.97 7.39
C LYS A 131 16.56 16.79 8.31
N PRO A 132 16.35 15.54 7.86
CA PRO A 132 16.68 14.35 8.65
C PRO A 132 18.13 14.32 9.14
N ASP A 133 19.09 14.70 8.29
CA ASP A 133 20.52 14.74 8.63
C ASP A 133 20.84 15.74 9.75
N GLU A 134 20.09 16.85 9.80
CA GLU A 134 20.26 17.90 10.81
C GLU A 134 19.55 17.55 12.12
N LEU A 135 18.56 16.62 12.05
CA LEU A 135 17.75 16.21 13.21
C LEU A 135 18.52 15.27 14.15
N LYS A 136 19.48 14.51 13.61
CA LYS A 136 20.27 13.55 14.41
C LYS A 136 20.89 14.19 15.65
N GLY A 137 20.66 13.60 16.83
CA GLY A 137 21.16 14.06 18.10
C GLY A 137 20.44 15.30 18.66
N LYS A 138 19.40 15.80 18.01
CA LYS A 138 18.60 16.93 18.50
C LYS A 138 17.60 16.46 19.55
N SER A 139 17.16 17.43 20.36
CA SER A 139 16.10 17.26 21.35
C SER A 139 15.06 18.37 21.18
N GLY A 140 13.80 18.07 21.41
CA GLY A 140 12.68 19.00 21.28
C GLY A 140 11.37 18.30 20.97
N HIS A 141 10.35 19.08 20.62
CA HIS A 141 9.07 18.54 20.15
C HIS A 141 9.16 18.24 18.65
N LEU A 142 9.08 16.96 18.31
CA LEU A 142 9.18 16.46 16.94
C LEU A 142 7.77 16.23 16.36
N THR A 143 7.57 16.68 15.14
CA THR A 143 6.43 16.29 14.30
C THR A 143 6.96 15.61 13.04
N ILE A 144 6.46 14.42 12.73
CA ILE A 144 6.70 13.71 11.47
C ILE A 144 5.39 13.73 10.69
N GLN A 145 5.37 14.42 9.57
CA GLN A 145 4.27 14.42 8.63
C GLN A 145 4.57 13.37 7.55
N VAL A 146 3.62 12.47 7.30
CA VAL A 146 3.69 11.48 6.22
C VAL A 146 2.56 11.77 5.26
N ASP A 147 2.91 12.19 4.06
CA ASP A 147 1.97 12.48 2.99
C ASP A 147 2.02 11.35 1.96
N TYR A 148 0.86 10.90 1.52
CA TYR A 148 0.72 9.90 0.47
C TYR A 148 0.18 10.56 -0.79
N GLU A 149 0.73 10.17 -1.94
CA GLU A 149 0.25 10.61 -3.24
C GLU A 149 -0.10 9.40 -4.09
N ASN A 150 -1.34 9.33 -4.55
CA ASN A 150 -1.80 8.34 -5.50
C ASN A 150 -1.84 8.98 -6.89
N ARG A 151 -1.19 8.34 -7.87
CA ARG A 151 -1.08 8.84 -9.25
C ARG A 151 -1.88 8.01 -10.23
N GLU A 152 -2.45 6.89 -9.77
CA GLU A 152 -3.15 5.97 -10.65
C GLU A 152 -4.65 6.25 -10.67
N LYS A 153 -5.12 6.75 -11.81
CA LYS A 153 -6.55 6.97 -12.10
C LYS A 153 -7.03 6.05 -13.21
N LYS A 154 -8.28 5.63 -13.08
CA LYS A 154 -8.97 4.84 -14.10
C LYS A 154 -10.35 5.40 -14.36
N THR A 155 -10.81 5.23 -15.61
CA THR A 155 -12.18 5.58 -15.99
C THR A 155 -13.09 4.40 -15.69
N VAL A 156 -14.12 4.62 -14.88
CA VAL A 156 -15.17 3.63 -14.55
C VAL A 156 -16.53 4.14 -15.04
N ASP A 157 -17.44 3.21 -15.32
CA ASP A 157 -18.83 3.53 -15.64
C ASP A 157 -19.67 3.49 -14.35
N VAL A 158 -20.25 4.62 -14.00
CA VAL A 158 -21.15 4.76 -12.85
C VAL A 158 -22.51 5.17 -13.38
N ASP A 159 -23.46 4.23 -13.46
CA ASP A 159 -24.82 4.47 -13.96
C ASP A 159 -24.86 5.04 -15.40
N GLY A 160 -23.96 4.60 -16.29
CA GLY A 160 -23.88 5.08 -17.67
C GLY A 160 -23.10 6.39 -17.84
N THR A 161 -22.50 6.90 -16.77
CA THR A 161 -21.61 8.08 -16.81
C THR A 161 -20.17 7.63 -16.58
N LYS A 162 -19.27 8.06 -17.47
CA LYS A 162 -17.84 7.81 -17.28
C LYS A 162 -17.29 8.78 -16.25
N GLU A 163 -16.68 8.25 -15.19
CA GLU A 163 -16.04 9.01 -14.13
C GLU A 163 -14.59 8.56 -13.97
N GLU A 164 -13.68 9.50 -13.67
CA GLU A 164 -12.32 9.17 -13.28
C GLU A 164 -12.29 8.95 -11.77
N VAL A 165 -11.73 7.81 -11.36
CA VAL A 165 -11.51 7.47 -9.95
C VAL A 165 -10.08 7.02 -9.75
N TYR A 166 -9.53 7.25 -8.58
CA TYR A 166 -8.25 6.66 -8.21
C TYR A 166 -8.41 5.16 -7.95
N THR A 167 -7.39 4.39 -8.34
CA THR A 167 -7.23 3.01 -7.84
C THR A 167 -7.11 3.09 -6.32
N PRO A 168 -7.97 2.40 -5.56
CA PRO A 168 -7.94 2.49 -4.12
C PRO A 168 -6.72 1.78 -3.54
N PHE A 169 -5.89 2.52 -2.80
CA PHE A 169 -4.78 1.98 -2.02
C PHE A 169 -4.99 2.30 -0.54
N VAL A 170 -4.81 1.31 0.31
CA VAL A 170 -4.63 1.50 1.75
C VAL A 170 -3.14 1.54 2.03
N MET A 171 -2.66 2.71 2.43
CA MET A 171 -1.27 2.93 2.83
C MET A 171 -1.13 2.66 4.32
N MET A 172 -0.19 1.83 4.71
CA MET A 172 0.13 1.57 6.11
C MET A 172 1.60 1.88 6.36
N THR A 173 1.86 2.89 7.19
CA THR A 173 3.22 3.26 7.60
C THR A 173 3.48 2.83 9.03
N GLY A 174 4.60 2.13 9.23
CA GLY A 174 5.05 1.66 10.52
C GLY A 174 6.40 2.24 10.93
N MET A 175 6.53 2.58 12.21
CA MET A 175 7.78 3.04 12.83
C MET A 175 8.02 2.33 14.15
N ILE A 176 9.27 2.00 14.44
CA ILE A 176 9.70 1.46 15.74
C ILE A 176 10.51 2.53 16.44
N LEU A 177 9.96 3.07 17.51
CA LEU A 177 10.49 4.19 18.27
C LEU A 177 10.99 3.70 19.64
N SER A 178 12.25 3.98 19.98
CA SER A 178 12.80 3.68 21.32
C SER A 178 12.22 4.63 22.36
N ASN A 179 11.70 4.11 23.46
CA ASN A 179 11.18 4.94 24.57
C ASN A 179 12.26 5.72 25.34
N ASP A 180 13.55 5.37 25.13
CA ASP A 180 14.67 6.18 25.63
C ASP A 180 14.82 7.51 24.87
N THR A 181 14.42 7.52 23.60
CA THR A 181 14.52 8.67 22.70
C THR A 181 13.19 9.39 22.52
N PHE A 182 12.08 8.64 22.38
CA PHE A 182 10.76 9.16 22.07
C PHE A 182 9.80 9.02 23.26
N ASN A 183 9.25 10.15 23.71
CA ASN A 183 8.26 10.21 24.78
C ASN A 183 6.99 10.89 24.28
N ASN A 184 5.87 10.65 24.95
CA ASN A 184 4.58 11.28 24.63
C ASN A 184 4.17 11.10 23.15
N VAL A 185 4.45 9.93 22.59
CA VAL A 185 4.15 9.64 21.18
C VAL A 185 2.65 9.65 20.94
N THR A 186 2.22 10.40 19.94
CA THR A 186 0.83 10.44 19.46
C THR A 186 0.77 10.28 17.96
N ILE A 187 -0.37 9.84 17.44
CA ILE A 187 -0.66 9.72 16.01
C ILE A 187 -2.10 10.12 15.77
N ASP A 188 -2.40 10.79 14.66
CA ASP A 188 -3.76 11.24 14.33
C ASP A 188 -4.60 10.15 13.63
N ASN A 189 -3.99 9.31 12.78
CA ASN A 189 -4.67 8.28 12.01
C ASN A 189 -3.93 6.95 12.15
N GLY A 190 -4.04 6.30 13.31
CA GLY A 190 -3.30 5.09 13.56
C GLY A 190 -3.36 4.57 14.98
N LYS A 191 -2.52 3.60 15.26
CA LYS A 191 -2.43 2.88 16.54
C LYS A 191 -1.00 2.87 17.07
N ILE A 192 -0.86 2.96 18.38
CA ILE A 192 0.43 2.86 19.06
C ILE A 192 0.39 1.65 19.99
N ILE A 193 1.36 0.76 19.82
CA ILE A 193 1.55 -0.43 20.67
C ILE A 193 2.89 -0.27 21.37
N SER A 194 2.90 -0.19 22.71
CA SER A 194 4.12 -0.06 23.51
C SER A 194 4.40 -1.31 24.33
N ASP A 195 5.65 -1.77 24.35
CA ASP A 195 6.12 -2.89 25.18
C ASP A 195 6.95 -2.41 26.41
N GLY A 196 6.97 -1.12 26.67
CA GLY A 196 7.74 -0.49 27.76
C GLY A 196 9.13 -0.03 27.35
N ASN A 197 9.80 -0.66 26.39
CA ASN A 197 11.11 -0.27 25.88
C ASN A 197 11.03 0.48 24.54
N ARG A 198 9.98 0.20 23.76
CA ARG A 198 9.74 0.80 22.46
C ARG A 198 8.25 0.94 22.20
N SER A 199 7.93 1.86 21.32
CA SER A 199 6.60 2.06 20.78
C SER A 199 6.59 1.70 19.30
N ILE A 200 5.67 0.82 18.89
CA ILE A 200 5.39 0.52 17.49
C ILE A 200 4.23 1.41 17.09
N VAL A 201 4.46 2.29 16.14
CA VAL A 201 3.47 3.21 15.58
C VAL A 201 3.02 2.66 14.25
N LEU A 202 1.73 2.49 14.05
CA LEU A 202 1.11 2.06 12.79
C LEU A 202 0.09 3.11 12.37
N GLY A 203 0.33 3.76 11.24
CA GLY A 203 -0.56 4.78 10.69
C GLY A 203 -1.13 4.36 9.35
N PHE A 204 -2.32 4.89 9.02
CA PHE A 204 -3.08 4.52 7.83
C PHE A 204 -3.47 5.75 7.02
N GLY A 205 -3.59 5.57 5.69
CA GLY A 205 -4.12 6.56 4.79
C GLY A 205 -4.64 5.95 3.49
N MET A 206 -5.56 6.62 2.84
CA MET A 206 -6.18 6.18 1.57
C MET A 206 -6.16 7.33 0.57
N PRO A 207 -5.01 7.61 -0.05
CA PRO A 207 -4.85 8.76 -0.93
C PRO A 207 -5.73 8.67 -2.17
N GLY A 208 -6.45 9.76 -2.47
CA GLY A 208 -7.33 9.90 -3.64
C GLY A 208 -8.72 9.28 -3.47
N LEU A 209 -8.97 8.54 -2.39
CA LEU A 209 -10.29 7.93 -2.19
C LEU A 209 -11.37 8.97 -1.91
N ARG A 210 -11.05 10.05 -1.18
CA ARG A 210 -11.98 11.17 -0.95
C ARG A 210 -12.41 11.83 -2.24
N GLU A 211 -11.46 12.10 -3.17
CA GLU A 211 -11.74 12.67 -4.47
C GLU A 211 -12.61 11.72 -5.31
N SER A 212 -12.28 10.44 -5.33
CA SER A 212 -13.05 9.41 -6.04
C SER A 212 -14.51 9.32 -5.57
N LEU A 213 -14.78 9.64 -4.29
CA LEU A 213 -16.12 9.59 -3.71
C LEU A 213 -16.84 10.94 -3.72
N ASP A 214 -16.25 12.01 -4.27
CA ASP A 214 -16.74 13.40 -4.22
C ASP A 214 -17.02 13.91 -2.79
N LEU A 215 -16.20 13.51 -1.83
CA LEU A 215 -16.35 13.96 -0.44
C LEU A 215 -15.72 15.34 -0.26
N ASP A 216 -16.54 16.34 0.03
CA ASP A 216 -16.09 17.71 0.30
C ASP A 216 -16.09 17.96 1.82
N GLU A 217 -14.92 18.27 2.39
CA GLU A 217 -14.75 18.53 3.83
C GLU A 217 -15.70 19.58 4.38
N LYS A 218 -15.98 20.62 3.59
CA LYS A 218 -16.85 21.72 4.01
C LYS A 218 -18.34 21.40 3.97
N LYS A 219 -18.74 20.49 3.04
CA LYS A 219 -20.15 20.11 2.87
C LYS A 219 -20.49 18.88 3.67
N ASP A 220 -19.47 18.04 3.97
CA ASP A 220 -19.62 16.74 4.57
C ASP A 220 -19.12 16.69 6.02
N ALA A 221 -18.91 17.86 6.66
CA ALA A 221 -18.49 17.98 8.06
C ALA A 221 -19.43 17.31 9.09
N GLY A 222 -20.57 16.77 8.66
CA GLY A 222 -21.48 15.93 9.45
C GLY A 222 -21.57 14.49 8.96
N ALA A 223 -20.79 14.09 7.93
CA ALA A 223 -20.68 12.70 7.51
C ALA A 223 -19.68 11.99 8.44
N GLN A 224 -20.08 10.86 8.98
CA GLN A 224 -19.27 10.06 9.91
C GLN A 224 -18.04 9.42 9.26
N LEU A 225 -17.85 9.54 7.93
CA LEU A 225 -16.76 8.92 7.21
C LEU A 225 -15.59 9.89 7.06
N THR A 226 -14.57 9.75 7.89
CA THR A 226 -13.28 10.42 7.74
C THR A 226 -12.33 9.48 7.02
N ILE A 227 -11.86 9.87 5.81
CA ILE A 227 -10.90 9.11 5.03
C ILE A 227 -9.57 9.86 5.11
N PRO A 228 -8.56 9.35 5.86
CA PRO A 228 -7.26 10.00 5.96
C PRO A 228 -6.45 9.81 4.67
N GLU A 229 -5.77 10.86 4.22
CA GLU A 229 -4.87 10.83 3.07
C GLU A 229 -3.41 11.10 3.45
N SER A 230 -3.18 11.39 4.72
CA SER A 230 -1.87 11.60 5.34
C SER A 230 -1.95 11.20 6.80
N LEU A 231 -0.81 11.16 7.46
CA LEU A 231 -0.76 10.99 8.91
C LEU A 231 0.30 11.90 9.54
N LYS A 232 0.08 12.22 10.79
CA LYS A 232 0.99 13.03 11.60
C LYS A 232 1.31 12.28 12.88
N ILE A 233 2.60 12.19 13.17
CA ILE A 233 3.13 11.61 14.41
C ILE A 233 3.81 12.74 15.18
N GLU A 234 3.50 12.87 16.47
CA GLU A 234 4.14 13.84 17.34
C GLU A 234 4.77 13.13 18.54
N ALA A 235 5.94 13.60 18.95
CA ALA A 235 6.67 13.07 20.10
C ALA A 235 7.60 14.11 20.70
N ASP A 236 7.90 13.98 21.99
CA ASP A 236 9.02 14.69 22.63
C ASP A 236 10.27 13.82 22.48
N VAL A 237 11.31 14.34 21.83
CA VAL A 237 12.54 13.57 21.55
C VAL A 237 13.73 14.10 22.34
N THR A 238 14.59 13.16 22.76
CA THR A 238 15.89 13.42 23.37
C THR A 238 16.95 12.65 22.60
N ASP A 239 18.00 13.35 22.13
CA ASP A 239 19.09 12.75 21.36
C ASP A 239 18.56 11.93 20.16
N PHE A 240 17.81 12.59 19.27
CA PHE A 240 17.07 11.94 18.19
C PHE A 240 17.90 10.93 17.41
N SER A 241 17.39 9.73 17.37
CA SER A 241 17.87 8.66 16.50
C SER A 241 16.68 7.75 16.17
N MET A 242 16.48 7.45 14.92
CA MET A 242 15.38 6.61 14.44
C MET A 242 15.95 5.46 13.61
N SER A 243 15.43 4.26 13.81
CA SER A 243 15.94 3.07 13.15
C SER A 243 15.43 2.96 11.71
N ALA A 244 14.21 2.52 11.53
CA ALA A 244 13.62 2.28 10.21
C ALA A 244 12.16 2.67 10.21
N THR A 245 11.72 3.18 9.07
CA THR A 245 10.32 3.39 8.72
C THR A 245 10.01 2.45 7.56
N PHE A 246 8.84 1.85 7.57
CA PHE A 246 8.36 1.07 6.44
C PHE A 246 6.97 1.53 6.05
N THR A 247 6.65 1.43 4.77
CA THR A 247 5.30 1.68 4.25
C THR A 247 4.91 0.55 3.32
N ILE A 248 3.68 0.09 3.48
CA ILE A 248 3.05 -0.93 2.65
C ILE A 248 1.86 -0.28 1.96
N ALA A 249 1.70 -0.55 0.66
CA ALA A 249 0.50 -0.18 -0.09
C ALA A 249 -0.26 -1.46 -0.42
N LEU A 250 -1.53 -1.51 -0.01
CA LEU A 250 -2.42 -2.64 -0.22
C LEU A 250 -3.58 -2.16 -1.11
N SER A 251 -3.82 -2.87 -2.21
CA SER A 251 -4.90 -2.54 -3.15
C SER A 251 -6.15 -3.40 -2.97
N ASP A 252 -6.01 -4.55 -2.33
CA ASP A 252 -7.04 -5.58 -2.16
C ASP A 252 -7.72 -5.59 -0.79
N LEU A 253 -7.18 -4.83 0.18
CA LEU A 253 -7.70 -4.84 1.55
C LEU A 253 -9.19 -4.42 1.63
N LEU A 254 -9.63 -3.56 0.72
CA LEU A 254 -11.01 -3.10 0.66
C LEU A 254 -11.97 -4.08 -0.05
N ASP A 255 -11.43 -5.08 -0.75
CA ASP A 255 -12.23 -6.05 -1.52
C ASP A 255 -12.96 -7.05 -0.62
N ASP A 256 -12.33 -7.42 0.51
CA ASP A 256 -12.88 -8.36 1.48
C ASP A 256 -13.82 -7.69 2.51
N MET A 257 -13.97 -6.37 2.45
CA MET A 257 -14.78 -5.62 3.41
C MET A 257 -16.22 -5.46 2.93
N ASP A 258 -17.19 -5.81 3.77
CA ASP A 258 -18.60 -5.46 3.51
C ASP A 258 -18.82 -3.96 3.73
N LEU A 259 -18.77 -3.21 2.63
CA LEU A 259 -18.95 -1.76 2.62
C LEU A 259 -20.34 -1.30 3.14
N ASN A 260 -21.26 -2.23 3.38
CA ASN A 260 -22.53 -1.92 4.01
C ASN A 260 -22.39 -1.79 5.53
N ASP A 261 -21.39 -2.46 6.11
CA ASP A 261 -21.10 -2.47 7.53
C ASP A 261 -20.04 -1.43 7.93
N ILE A 262 -19.28 -0.83 6.97
CA ILE A 262 -18.36 0.27 7.26
C ILE A 262 -19.16 1.54 7.57
N ALA A 263 -19.70 1.59 8.78
CA ALA A 263 -20.28 2.80 9.32
C ALA A 263 -19.21 3.72 9.91
N ASP A 264 -18.03 3.17 10.21
CA ASP A 264 -17.00 3.89 10.94
C ASP A 264 -15.61 3.38 10.53
N PHE A 265 -14.70 4.31 10.19
CA PHE A 265 -13.30 4.01 9.89
C PHE A 265 -12.56 3.46 11.12
N ASP A 266 -13.06 3.74 12.30
CA ASP A 266 -12.56 3.21 13.57
C ASP A 266 -12.69 1.66 13.61
N GLU A 267 -13.75 1.08 13.03
CA GLU A 267 -13.89 -0.39 12.92
C GLU A 267 -12.86 -1.01 11.97
N LEU A 268 -12.49 -0.31 10.90
CA LEU A 268 -11.39 -0.75 10.01
C LEU A 268 -10.06 -0.76 10.76
N GLN A 269 -9.80 0.28 11.53
CA GLN A 269 -8.58 0.44 12.31
C GLN A 269 -8.45 -0.63 13.41
N ASP A 270 -9.57 -1.10 13.96
CA ASP A 270 -9.61 -2.16 14.98
C ASP A 270 -9.50 -3.56 14.38
N SER A 271 -9.81 -3.74 13.10
CA SER A 271 -9.72 -5.03 12.39
C SER A 271 -8.32 -5.31 11.81
N LEU A 272 -7.44 -4.30 11.76
CA LEU A 272 -6.05 -4.37 11.29
C LEU A 272 -5.08 -4.45 12.48
#